data_eecc92a2c5531f27cbb9cc0a629322e8
#
_entry.id   eecc92a2c5531f27cbb9cc0a629322e8
#
_cell.length_a   1.000
_cell.length_b   1.000
_cell.length_c   1.000
_cell.angle_alpha   90.00
_cell.angle_beta   90.00
_cell.angle_gamma   90.00
#
_symmetry.space_group_name_H-M   'P 1'
#
loop_
_entity.id
_entity.type
_entity.pdbx_description
1 polymer ?
#
loop_
_entity_poly.entity_id
_entity_poly.type
_entity_poly.pdbx_seq_one_letter_code
_entity_poly.pdbx_strand_id
1 'polypeptide(L)'
;KNVHNLIALIGTDSPSNEAILDEKVGHAGQLLALTAVSLGLDTSWVVLHETADHDGAWTLAEGERMPAAIALGHGNRPGRPHRSKPAKELGAVETGDYANAPDWFKRGVEASMLAPSALGKQPFRFTLLADGRTVRAEALEGVQPEIGLGIAKLHFELAAGTDSFVWA
;
A
#
# COMPACT_ATOMS: atom_id res chain seq x y z
N LYS A 1 -15.26 5.10 -14.86
CA LYS A 1 -16.46 5.80 -15.30
C LYS A 1 -17.65 5.29 -14.48
N ASN A 2 -18.57 6.16 -14.09
CA ASN A 2 -19.77 5.84 -13.29
C ASN A 2 -19.46 5.42 -11.83
N VAL A 3 -18.45 6.00 -11.22
CA VAL A 3 -18.22 5.91 -9.77
C VAL A 3 -19.05 7.01 -9.11
N HIS A 4 -19.91 6.63 -8.18
CA HIS A 4 -20.78 7.55 -7.44
C HIS A 4 -20.31 7.78 -5.99
N ASN A 5 -19.48 6.87 -5.46
CA ASN A 5 -18.97 6.96 -4.11
C ASN A 5 -17.45 6.77 -4.12
N LEU A 6 -16.76 7.60 -3.39
CA LEU A 6 -15.33 7.47 -3.17
C LEU A 6 -14.96 7.88 -1.75
N ILE A 7 -13.85 7.35 -1.27
CA ILE A 7 -13.16 7.78 -0.05
C ILE A 7 -12.01 8.67 -0.50
N ALA A 8 -12.05 9.96 -0.15
CA ALA A 8 -10.91 10.86 -0.31
C ALA A 8 -9.89 10.59 0.81
N LEU A 9 -8.66 10.34 0.44
CA LEU A 9 -7.57 10.12 1.40
C LEU A 9 -6.78 11.43 1.51
N ILE A 10 -7.05 12.17 2.57
CA ILE A 10 -6.55 13.54 2.78
C ILE A 10 -5.63 13.54 4.00
N GLY A 11 -4.58 14.31 3.94
CA GLY A 11 -3.71 14.54 5.09
C GLY A 11 -2.93 15.84 4.96
N THR A 12 -2.40 16.30 6.10
CA THR A 12 -1.56 17.50 6.17
C THR A 12 -0.22 17.24 5.48
N ASP A 13 0.13 18.08 4.54
CA ASP A 13 1.32 17.99 3.73
C ASP A 13 2.34 19.07 4.09
N SER A 14 3.60 18.75 3.89
CA SER A 14 4.70 19.69 3.87
C SER A 14 5.86 19.12 3.04
N PRO A 15 6.73 19.94 2.47
CA PRO A 15 7.85 19.46 1.65
C PRO A 15 8.76 18.44 2.36
N SER A 16 8.76 18.46 3.70
CA SER A 16 9.58 17.55 4.51
C SER A 16 8.91 16.22 4.85
N ASN A 17 7.60 16.05 4.59
CA ASN A 17 6.86 14.84 4.97
C ASN A 17 6.01 14.21 3.86
N GLU A 18 6.17 14.64 2.62
CA GLU A 18 5.39 14.13 1.48
C GLU A 18 5.44 12.60 1.37
N ALA A 19 6.62 12.01 1.40
CA ALA A 19 6.80 10.56 1.35
C ALA A 19 6.15 9.85 2.54
N ILE A 20 6.23 10.45 3.73
CA ILE A 20 5.61 9.92 4.96
C ILE A 20 4.09 9.96 4.87
N LEU A 21 3.54 11.04 4.32
CA LEU A 21 2.10 11.15 4.11
C LEU A 21 1.62 10.10 3.10
N ASP A 22 2.32 9.94 1.99
CA ASP A 22 1.97 8.97 0.95
C ASP A 22 2.00 7.53 1.47
N GLU A 23 3.00 7.16 2.26
CA GLU A 23 3.07 5.85 2.91
C GLU A 23 1.88 5.65 3.87
N LYS A 24 1.58 6.63 4.72
CA LYS A 24 0.44 6.56 5.64
C LYS A 24 -0.90 6.45 4.90
N VAL A 25 -1.06 7.20 3.82
CA VAL A 25 -2.24 7.14 2.95
C VAL A 25 -2.38 5.76 2.32
N GLY A 26 -1.28 5.18 1.84
CA GLY A 26 -1.26 3.81 1.32
C GLY A 26 -1.73 2.79 2.34
N HIS A 27 -1.17 2.84 3.55
CA HIS A 27 -1.50 1.92 4.64
C HIS A 27 -2.96 2.07 5.10
N ALA A 28 -3.39 3.27 5.45
CA ALA A 28 -4.75 3.52 5.94
C ALA A 28 -5.81 3.27 4.86
N GLY A 29 -5.53 3.70 3.63
CA GLY A 29 -6.42 3.49 2.49
C GLY A 29 -6.61 2.00 2.18
N GLN A 30 -5.54 1.20 2.26
CA GLN A 30 -5.66 -0.24 2.03
C GLN A 30 -6.48 -0.94 3.13
N LEU A 31 -6.37 -0.50 4.38
CA LEU A 31 -7.23 -1.00 5.46
C LEU A 31 -8.70 -0.73 5.15
N LEU A 32 -9.03 0.47 4.69
CA LEU A 32 -10.39 0.84 4.28
C LEU A 32 -10.86 0.00 3.07
N ALA A 33 -9.97 -0.21 2.08
CA ALA A 33 -10.29 -1.04 0.92
C ALA A 33 -10.59 -2.50 1.30
N LEU A 34 -9.77 -3.12 2.16
CA LEU A 34 -10.00 -4.48 2.64
C LEU A 34 -11.27 -4.57 3.48
N THR A 35 -11.55 -3.56 4.31
CA THR A 35 -12.79 -3.47 5.09
C THR A 35 -14.00 -3.40 4.17
N ALA A 36 -13.97 -2.55 3.14
CA ALA A 36 -15.05 -2.45 2.15
C ALA A 36 -15.31 -3.79 1.45
N VAL A 37 -14.24 -4.50 1.05
CA VAL A 37 -14.35 -5.83 0.44
C VAL A 37 -14.96 -6.84 1.41
N SER A 38 -14.62 -6.80 2.69
CA SER A 38 -15.22 -7.68 3.71
C SER A 38 -16.71 -7.42 3.92
N LEU A 39 -17.19 -6.23 3.56
CA LEU A 39 -18.61 -5.84 3.56
C LEU A 39 -19.31 -6.10 2.22
N GLY A 40 -18.66 -6.78 1.27
CA GLY A 40 -19.23 -7.14 -0.04
C GLY A 40 -19.18 -6.03 -1.08
N LEU A 41 -18.36 -5.01 -0.90
CA LEU A 41 -18.16 -3.94 -1.88
C LEU A 41 -16.90 -4.20 -2.73
N ASP A 42 -16.96 -3.77 -3.97
CA ASP A 42 -15.79 -3.68 -4.84
C ASP A 42 -15.08 -2.35 -4.62
N THR A 43 -13.76 -2.34 -4.75
CA THR A 43 -12.91 -1.16 -4.58
C THR A 43 -11.97 -0.96 -5.74
N SER A 44 -11.59 0.29 -5.99
CA SER A 44 -10.53 0.62 -6.95
C SER A 44 -9.75 1.83 -6.46
N TRP A 45 -8.43 1.68 -6.37
CA TRP A 45 -7.54 2.79 -6.11
C TRP A 45 -7.53 3.78 -7.28
N VAL A 46 -7.60 5.05 -6.96
CA VAL A 46 -7.55 6.17 -7.90
C VAL A 46 -6.46 7.13 -7.45
N VAL A 47 -5.47 7.33 -8.31
CA VAL A 47 -4.48 8.40 -8.15
C VAL A 47 -4.91 9.56 -9.03
N LEU A 48 -5.02 10.72 -8.44
CA LEU A 48 -5.42 11.94 -9.11
C LEU A 48 -4.17 12.77 -9.43
N HIS A 49 -3.96 13.09 -10.69
CA HIS A 49 -2.82 13.89 -11.12
C HIS A 49 -2.99 15.38 -10.79
N GLU A 50 -4.22 15.84 -10.70
CA GLU A 50 -4.56 17.22 -10.33
C GLU A 50 -5.74 17.20 -9.37
N THR A 51 -5.50 17.65 -8.14
CA THR A 51 -6.52 17.66 -7.09
C THR A 51 -7.34 18.97 -7.05
N ALA A 52 -6.92 19.98 -7.84
CA ALA A 52 -7.53 21.30 -7.83
C ALA A 52 -8.86 21.40 -8.61
N ASP A 53 -9.12 20.48 -9.56
CA ASP A 53 -10.20 20.61 -10.55
C ASP A 53 -11.43 19.71 -10.27
N HIS A 54 -11.73 19.46 -9.01
CA HIS A 54 -12.86 18.55 -8.71
C HIS A 54 -14.10 19.29 -8.22
N ASP A 55 -14.61 20.22 -8.98
CA ASP A 55 -15.97 20.82 -8.92
C ASP A 55 -16.72 20.70 -7.59
N GLY A 56 -16.02 20.95 -6.43
CA GLY A 56 -16.64 20.91 -5.11
C GLY A 56 -16.97 19.52 -4.56
N ALA A 57 -16.44 18.44 -5.15
CA ALA A 57 -16.65 17.09 -4.63
C ALA A 57 -16.00 16.88 -3.25
N TRP A 58 -14.96 17.65 -2.94
CA TRP A 58 -14.32 17.74 -1.62
C TRP A 58 -13.69 19.13 -1.41
N THR A 59 -13.41 19.42 -0.15
CA THR A 59 -12.71 20.67 0.24
C THR A 59 -11.42 20.29 0.94
N LEU A 60 -10.31 20.91 0.52
CA LEU A 60 -9.02 20.82 1.21
C LEU A 60 -8.83 22.08 2.04
N ALA A 61 -8.39 21.95 3.29
CA ALA A 61 -7.93 23.05 4.08
C ALA A 61 -6.50 23.47 3.66
N GLU A 62 -6.06 24.64 4.15
CA GLU A 62 -4.68 25.09 3.91
C GLU A 62 -3.68 24.04 4.45
N GLY A 63 -2.71 23.67 3.64
CA GLY A 63 -1.70 22.65 3.97
C GLY A 63 -2.19 21.21 3.87
N GLU A 64 -3.40 20.97 3.36
CA GLU A 64 -3.87 19.59 3.07
C GLU A 64 -3.62 19.20 1.61
N ARG A 65 -3.32 17.93 1.42
CA ARG A 65 -3.23 17.28 0.09
C ARG A 65 -4.04 15.99 0.09
N MET A 66 -4.59 15.64 -1.07
CA MET A 66 -5.24 14.35 -1.32
C MET A 66 -4.38 13.50 -2.27
N PRO A 67 -3.48 12.66 -1.77
CA PRO A 67 -2.61 11.84 -2.60
C PRO A 67 -3.35 10.81 -3.44
N ALA A 68 -4.46 10.29 -2.93
CA ALA A 68 -5.24 9.25 -3.60
C ALA A 68 -6.69 9.23 -3.11
N ALA A 69 -7.52 8.49 -3.82
CA ALA A 69 -8.88 8.16 -3.42
C ALA A 69 -9.17 6.67 -3.68
N ILE A 70 -10.21 6.14 -3.03
CA ILE A 70 -10.70 4.79 -3.27
C ILE A 70 -12.14 4.89 -3.75
N ALA A 71 -12.39 4.45 -4.99
CA ALA A 71 -13.72 4.29 -5.53
C ALA A 71 -14.39 3.06 -4.90
N LEU A 72 -15.66 3.19 -4.52
CA LEU A 72 -16.47 2.16 -3.89
C LEU A 72 -17.74 1.88 -4.69
N GLY A 73 -18.17 0.63 -4.70
CA GLY A 73 -19.46 0.23 -5.28
C GLY A 73 -19.55 -1.24 -5.58
N HIS A 74 -20.52 -1.60 -6.41
CA HIS A 74 -20.65 -2.94 -6.97
C HIS A 74 -20.18 -2.92 -8.42
N GLY A 75 -19.12 -3.65 -8.72
CA GLY A 75 -18.51 -3.71 -10.04
C GLY A 75 -19.40 -4.43 -11.05
N ASN A 76 -19.42 -3.94 -12.29
CA ASN A 76 -20.18 -4.57 -13.38
C ASN A 76 -19.54 -5.88 -13.88
N ARG A 77 -18.36 -6.22 -13.41
CA ARG A 77 -17.60 -7.40 -13.83
C ARG A 77 -16.56 -7.76 -12.75
N PRO A 78 -16.15 -9.03 -12.66
CA PRO A 78 -15.09 -9.46 -11.78
C PRO A 78 -13.79 -8.69 -12.00
N GLY A 79 -13.01 -8.51 -10.95
CA GLY A 79 -11.65 -7.98 -11.01
C GLY A 79 -10.75 -8.85 -11.91
N ARG A 80 -9.66 -8.28 -12.39
CA ARG A 80 -8.65 -9.04 -13.14
C ARG A 80 -7.81 -9.86 -12.16
N PRO A 81 -7.33 -11.06 -12.58
CA PRO A 81 -6.38 -11.82 -11.78
C PRO A 81 -5.14 -10.97 -11.43
N HIS A 82 -4.70 -11.08 -10.20
CA HIS A 82 -3.51 -10.38 -9.72
C HIS A 82 -2.26 -10.93 -10.41
N ARG A 83 -1.29 -10.06 -10.70
CA ARG A 83 0.04 -10.42 -11.19
C ARG A 83 1.06 -9.90 -10.21
N SER A 84 1.83 -10.81 -9.62
CA SER A 84 2.83 -10.49 -8.60
C SER A 84 4.25 -10.72 -9.10
N LYS A 85 5.19 -9.95 -8.58
CA LYS A 85 6.60 -10.32 -8.60
C LYS A 85 6.82 -11.56 -7.73
N PRO A 86 7.84 -12.37 -8.02
CA PRO A 86 8.23 -13.47 -7.13
C PRO A 86 8.63 -12.96 -5.73
N ALA A 87 8.32 -13.73 -4.68
CA ALA A 87 8.62 -13.36 -3.29
C ALA A 87 10.09 -12.92 -3.08
N LYS A 88 11.04 -13.61 -3.72
CA LYS A 88 12.48 -13.29 -3.65
C LYS A 88 12.89 -11.95 -4.26
N GLU A 89 12.03 -11.33 -5.07
CA GLU A 89 12.26 -9.98 -5.56
C GLU A 89 11.74 -8.92 -4.59
N LEU A 90 10.71 -9.27 -3.80
CA LEU A 90 10.07 -8.39 -2.82
C LEU A 90 10.68 -8.55 -1.42
N GLY A 91 11.26 -9.71 -1.10
CA GLY A 91 11.86 -10.01 0.19
C GLY A 91 13.34 -10.36 0.09
N ALA A 92 14.12 -9.90 1.04
CA ALA A 92 15.55 -10.21 1.20
C ALA A 92 15.89 -10.43 2.66
N VAL A 93 17.03 -11.03 2.93
CA VAL A 93 17.65 -11.08 4.24
C VAL A 93 19.05 -10.46 4.17
N GLU A 94 19.44 -9.73 5.20
CA GLU A 94 20.76 -9.10 5.25
C GLU A 94 21.85 -10.13 5.43
N THR A 95 21.55 -11.23 6.13
CA THR A 95 22.48 -12.34 6.39
C THR A 95 21.83 -13.67 6.03
N GLY A 96 22.52 -14.49 5.24
CA GLY A 96 22.02 -15.82 4.86
C GLY A 96 21.19 -15.83 3.58
N ASP A 97 20.29 -16.82 3.47
CA ASP A 97 19.44 -17.02 2.31
C ASP A 97 17.97 -16.80 2.70
N TYR A 98 17.22 -16.14 1.83
CA TYR A 98 15.78 -15.93 1.98
C TYR A 98 15.01 -17.24 2.24
N ALA A 99 15.45 -18.35 1.69
CA ALA A 99 14.83 -19.67 1.91
C ALA A 99 14.82 -20.07 3.39
N ASN A 100 15.82 -19.60 4.15
CA ASN A 100 16.00 -19.87 5.58
C ASN A 100 15.43 -18.77 6.48
N ALA A 101 14.78 -17.75 5.91
CA ALA A 101 14.15 -16.70 6.69
C ALA A 101 13.03 -17.27 7.59
N PRO A 102 12.73 -16.62 8.73
CA PRO A 102 11.63 -17.02 9.59
C PRO A 102 10.29 -17.09 8.84
N ASP A 103 9.44 -18.02 9.22
CA ASP A 103 8.16 -18.24 8.52
C ASP A 103 7.24 -17.01 8.59
N TRP A 104 7.26 -16.25 9.70
CA TRP A 104 6.50 -15.02 9.79
C TRP A 104 6.93 -13.99 8.73
N PHE A 105 8.24 -13.86 8.46
CA PHE A 105 8.77 -12.94 7.45
C PHE A 105 8.36 -13.37 6.03
N LYS A 106 8.47 -14.66 5.73
CA LYS A 106 8.03 -15.23 4.44
C LYS A 106 6.53 -15.00 4.23
N ARG A 107 5.68 -15.26 5.25
CA ARG A 107 4.24 -14.98 5.17
C ARG A 107 3.96 -13.48 4.92
N GLY A 108 4.68 -12.59 5.60
CA GLY A 108 4.56 -11.14 5.38
C GLY A 108 4.88 -10.74 3.94
N VAL A 109 5.99 -11.23 3.39
CA VAL A 109 6.38 -10.99 1.99
C VAL A 109 5.36 -11.59 1.01
N GLU A 110 4.91 -12.82 1.23
CA GLU A 110 3.90 -13.49 0.39
C GLU A 110 2.57 -12.73 0.38
N ALA A 111 2.12 -12.23 1.52
CA ALA A 111 0.92 -11.40 1.57
C ALA A 111 1.12 -10.07 0.81
N SER A 112 2.30 -9.48 0.89
CA SER A 112 2.63 -8.25 0.15
C SER A 112 2.64 -8.46 -1.37
N MET A 113 2.80 -9.69 -1.86
CA MET A 113 2.64 -10.00 -3.29
C MET A 113 1.22 -9.70 -3.79
N LEU A 114 0.23 -9.69 -2.91
CA LEU A 114 -1.17 -9.37 -3.23
C LEU A 114 -1.47 -7.86 -3.16
N ALA A 115 -0.54 -7.06 -2.65
CA ALA A 115 -0.71 -5.62 -2.51
C ALA A 115 -0.88 -4.94 -3.88
N PRO A 116 -1.97 -4.19 -4.11
CA PRO A 116 -2.09 -3.40 -5.32
C PRO A 116 -1.03 -2.29 -5.35
N SER A 117 -0.59 -1.94 -6.53
CA SER A 117 0.34 -0.84 -6.75
C SER A 117 0.08 -0.17 -8.09
N ALA A 118 0.56 1.05 -8.27
CA ALA A 118 0.42 1.78 -9.52
C ALA A 118 0.96 0.93 -10.69
N LEU A 119 0.14 0.77 -11.73
CA LEU A 119 0.43 -0.05 -12.91
C LEU A 119 0.81 -1.52 -12.59
N GLY A 120 0.55 -2.01 -11.37
CA GLY A 120 0.93 -3.34 -10.93
C GLY A 120 2.43 -3.60 -10.86
N LYS A 121 3.25 -2.55 -10.68
CA LYS A 121 4.73 -2.64 -10.75
C LYS A 121 5.37 -3.10 -9.45
N GLN A 122 4.68 -3.01 -8.32
CA GLN A 122 5.16 -3.40 -6.99
C GLN A 122 6.57 -2.85 -6.69
N PRO A 123 6.73 -1.49 -6.65
CA PRO A 123 8.03 -0.84 -6.46
C PRO A 123 8.37 -0.76 -4.96
N PHE A 124 8.49 -1.90 -4.29
CA PHE A 124 8.82 -1.97 -2.87
C PHE A 124 9.62 -3.22 -2.56
N ARG A 125 10.33 -3.20 -1.44
CA ARG A 125 11.12 -4.32 -0.94
C ARG A 125 11.14 -4.35 0.58
N PHE A 126 11.14 -5.54 1.14
CA PHE A 126 11.33 -5.83 2.56
C PHE A 126 12.66 -6.54 2.79
N THR A 127 13.45 -6.07 3.74
CA THR A 127 14.72 -6.70 4.11
C THR A 127 14.71 -7.02 5.60
N LEU A 128 14.82 -8.29 5.94
CA LEU A 128 15.05 -8.73 7.32
C LEU A 128 16.49 -8.43 7.68
N LEU A 129 16.72 -7.63 8.72
CA LEU A 129 18.06 -7.27 9.18
C LEU A 129 18.73 -8.41 9.93
N ALA A 130 20.03 -8.27 10.19
CA ALA A 130 20.87 -9.31 10.80
C ALA A 130 20.44 -9.74 12.22
N ASP A 131 19.67 -8.90 12.92
CA ASP A 131 19.10 -9.22 14.24
C ASP A 131 17.95 -10.24 14.18
N GLY A 132 17.48 -10.59 12.97
CA GLY A 132 16.41 -11.55 12.75
C GLY A 132 15.01 -11.09 13.19
N ARG A 133 14.83 -9.81 13.52
CA ARG A 133 13.59 -9.20 14.01
C ARG A 133 13.23 -7.88 13.36
N THR A 134 14.20 -7.05 13.03
CA THR A 134 13.97 -5.75 12.41
C THR A 134 13.77 -5.92 10.90
N VAL A 135 12.71 -5.32 10.38
CA VAL A 135 12.41 -5.31 8.94
C VAL A 135 12.55 -3.90 8.41
N ARG A 136 13.42 -3.72 7.43
CA ARG A 136 13.50 -2.50 6.63
C ARG A 136 12.57 -2.63 5.45
N ALA A 137 11.65 -1.67 5.30
CA ALA A 137 10.74 -1.55 4.18
C ALA A 137 11.15 -0.34 3.33
N GLU A 138 11.31 -0.53 2.04
CA GLU A 138 11.85 0.48 1.12
C GLU A 138 10.94 0.63 -0.10
N ALA A 139 10.61 1.89 -0.43
CA ALA A 139 10.05 2.24 -1.72
C ALA A 139 11.19 2.24 -2.76
N LEU A 140 10.93 1.62 -3.89
CA LEU A 140 11.86 1.57 -5.03
C LEU A 140 11.39 2.55 -6.10
N GLU A 141 12.25 2.82 -7.10
CA GLU A 141 11.88 3.67 -8.22
C GLU A 141 10.60 3.17 -8.92
N GLY A 142 9.64 4.06 -9.11
CA GLY A 142 8.35 3.71 -9.71
C GLY A 142 7.33 4.83 -9.66
N VAL A 143 6.09 4.49 -10.04
CA VAL A 143 4.95 5.41 -9.96
C VAL A 143 4.29 5.26 -8.60
N GLN A 144 4.16 6.36 -7.84
CA GLN A 144 3.57 6.40 -6.50
C GLN A 144 4.16 5.34 -5.56
N PRO A 145 5.49 5.27 -5.44
CA PRO A 145 6.13 4.14 -4.76
C PRO A 145 5.85 4.12 -3.26
N GLU A 146 5.74 5.29 -2.61
CA GLU A 146 5.44 5.41 -1.18
C GLU A 146 4.02 4.95 -0.85
N ILE A 147 3.02 5.31 -1.68
CA ILE A 147 1.65 4.78 -1.52
C ILE A 147 1.67 3.25 -1.68
N GLY A 148 2.37 2.74 -2.70
CA GLY A 148 2.55 1.31 -2.91
C GLY A 148 3.22 0.60 -1.74
N LEU A 149 4.23 1.23 -1.14
CA LEU A 149 4.92 0.74 0.06
C LEU A 149 3.96 0.67 1.26
N GLY A 150 3.21 1.74 1.52
CA GLY A 150 2.22 1.77 2.61
C GLY A 150 1.17 0.67 2.49
N ILE A 151 0.65 0.45 1.29
CA ILE A 151 -0.27 -0.67 0.99
C ILE A 151 0.41 -2.01 1.32
N ALA A 152 1.63 -2.23 0.85
CA ALA A 152 2.36 -3.47 1.04
C ALA A 152 2.73 -3.72 2.51
N LYS A 153 3.05 -2.67 3.28
CA LYS A 153 3.31 -2.76 4.73
C LYS A 153 2.08 -3.29 5.48
N LEU A 154 0.88 -2.82 5.18
CA LEU A 154 -0.34 -3.35 5.79
C LEU A 154 -0.50 -4.85 5.49
N HIS A 155 -0.33 -5.27 4.24
CA HIS A 155 -0.42 -6.69 3.88
C HIS A 155 0.62 -7.53 4.64
N PHE A 156 1.85 -7.01 4.75
CA PHE A 156 2.91 -7.65 5.52
C PHE A 156 2.54 -7.80 6.99
N GLU A 157 2.08 -6.73 7.65
CA GLU A 157 1.67 -6.70 9.05
C GLU A 157 0.57 -7.71 9.37
N LEU A 158 -0.46 -7.76 8.52
CA LEU A 158 -1.60 -8.67 8.70
C LEU A 158 -1.19 -10.15 8.66
N ALA A 159 -0.18 -10.51 7.87
CA ALA A 159 0.24 -11.90 7.71
C ALA A 159 1.42 -12.30 8.60
N ALA A 160 2.34 -11.37 8.86
CA ALA A 160 3.48 -11.62 9.73
C ALA A 160 3.09 -11.63 11.21
N GLY A 161 2.10 -10.81 11.58
CA GLY A 161 1.76 -10.51 12.98
C GLY A 161 2.68 -9.43 13.56
N THR A 162 2.11 -8.34 14.03
CA THR A 162 2.86 -7.14 14.48
C THR A 162 3.76 -7.38 15.67
N ASP A 163 3.51 -8.44 16.46
CA ASP A 163 4.37 -8.82 17.59
C ASP A 163 5.64 -9.56 17.15
N SER A 164 5.70 -10.02 15.90
CA SER A 164 6.81 -10.83 15.37
C SER A 164 8.04 -10.01 15.02
N PHE A 165 7.88 -8.71 14.75
CA PHE A 165 8.93 -7.85 14.20
C PHE A 165 8.78 -6.39 14.65
N VAL A 166 9.75 -5.57 14.26
CA VAL A 166 9.70 -4.11 14.34
C VAL A 166 10.13 -3.52 12.99
N TRP A 167 9.53 -2.40 12.62
CA TRP A 167 10.00 -1.63 11.47
C TRP A 167 11.31 -0.89 11.81
N ALA A 168 12.25 -0.83 10.86
CA ALA A 168 13.50 -0.06 10.98
C ALA A 168 13.24 1.44 10.94
#